data_8eca6c7fbaa019d6661c65f8647e8442
#
_entry.id   8eca6c7fbaa019d6661c65f8647e8442
#
_cell.length_a   1.000
_cell.length_b   1.000
_cell.length_c   1.000
_cell.angle_alpha   90.00
_cell.angle_beta   90.00
_cell.angle_gamma   90.00
#
_symmetry.space_group_name_H-M   'P 1'
#
loop_
_entity.id
_entity.type
_entity.pdbx_description
1 polymer ?
#
loop_
_entity_poly.entity_id
_entity_poly.type
_entity_poly.pdbx_seq_one_letter_code
_entity_poly.pdbx_strand_id
1 'polypeptide(L)'
;MTTHPSRREFFGTTAAVAAWIRLRGPHSGATGAESGGQAGGQRLPLKLGLASYSMRQFPLDQALAWAKTMGVTHMTFKDVHIPRTDPPETTRALRAKIEAAGITIMGGGTITIPNDPAQIKKEFDYAKNAGFPLIFTDPDPAALDTIEQMAKTYDIRVAIHNHGPESKNWPRPQDAYAAVKSRDKRLGLCIDIGHTLRTGTDPVAACRECRDRLYDMHVKDLAVKTDVNSQVAVGRGVIDFPGLFRTLIDIGYQGQVGLEYEINPKDPLPGMIESMAYMRGVLAAVAT
;
A
#
# COMPACT_ATOMS: atom_id res chain seq x y z
N MET A 1 48.62 -17.70 27.99
CA MET A 1 49.01 -18.80 27.09
C MET A 1 47.82 -19.75 27.01
N THR A 2 47.01 -19.61 26.00
CA THR A 2 46.04 -20.65 25.56
C THR A 2 45.72 -20.37 24.09
N THR A 3 46.04 -21.33 23.30
CA THR A 3 46.17 -21.37 21.87
C THR A 3 44.83 -21.54 21.16
N HIS A 4 44.62 -20.80 20.09
CA HIS A 4 43.58 -21.04 19.10
C HIS A 4 43.91 -22.28 18.23
N PRO A 5 42.95 -23.10 17.81
CA PRO A 5 43.12 -24.00 16.69
C PRO A 5 42.57 -23.41 15.39
N SER A 6 43.40 -23.63 14.35
CA SER A 6 43.24 -23.18 12.97
C SER A 6 42.19 -23.97 12.18
N ARG A 7 41.70 -23.27 11.16
CA ARG A 7 40.97 -23.88 10.01
C ARG A 7 41.85 -24.88 9.28
N ARG A 8 41.36 -26.08 9.00
CA ARG A 8 41.58 -26.84 7.75
C ARG A 8 40.84 -28.16 7.72
N GLU A 9 40.29 -28.46 6.53
CA GLU A 9 40.04 -29.77 5.95
C GLU A 9 38.71 -30.48 6.31
N PHE A 10 37.75 -30.40 5.36
CA PHE A 10 36.91 -31.54 4.99
C PHE A 10 36.65 -31.47 3.47
N PHE A 11 37.50 -32.17 2.73
CA PHE A 11 37.23 -32.64 1.37
C PHE A 11 36.93 -34.13 1.43
N GLY A 12 35.91 -34.56 0.68
CA GLY A 12 35.82 -35.93 0.18
C GLY A 12 34.58 -36.67 0.60
N THR A 13 33.61 -36.80 -0.29
CA THR A 13 33.36 -38.11 -0.99
C THR A 13 32.23 -37.95 -2.00
N THR A 14 32.57 -38.13 -3.25
CA THR A 14 31.68 -38.36 -4.40
C THR A 14 31.05 -39.75 -4.29
N ALA A 15 29.69 -39.79 -4.43
CA ALA A 15 29.02 -41.06 -4.73
C ALA A 15 28.15 -40.85 -5.99
N ALA A 16 28.55 -41.55 -7.05
CA ALA A 16 27.85 -41.66 -8.31
C ALA A 16 26.59 -42.50 -8.15
N VAL A 17 25.49 -42.02 -8.72
CA VAL A 17 24.28 -42.88 -8.95
C VAL A 17 24.02 -42.95 -10.44
N ALA A 18 24.10 -44.13 -10.94
CA ALA A 18 24.02 -44.54 -12.35
C ALA A 18 22.59 -44.39 -12.91
N ALA A 19 22.57 -44.04 -14.19
CA ALA A 19 21.41 -43.94 -15.07
C ALA A 19 20.70 -45.27 -15.31
N TRP A 20 19.36 -45.24 -15.38
CA TRP A 20 18.57 -46.21 -16.10
C TRP A 20 17.86 -45.53 -17.27
N ILE A 21 18.45 -45.68 -18.47
CA ILE A 21 17.80 -45.35 -19.74
C ILE A 21 16.95 -46.56 -20.14
N ARG A 22 15.64 -46.40 -20.29
CA ARG A 22 14.79 -47.32 -21.04
C ARG A 22 14.32 -46.64 -22.32
N LEU A 23 14.89 -47.11 -23.41
CA LEU A 23 14.43 -46.85 -24.78
C LEU A 23 13.05 -47.49 -24.99
N ARG A 24 12.05 -46.75 -25.45
CA ARG A 24 10.90 -47.24 -26.20
C ARG A 24 10.74 -46.40 -27.45
N GLY A 25 10.57 -47.07 -28.56
CA GLY A 25 10.52 -46.58 -29.91
C GLY A 25 9.21 -45.85 -30.28
N PRO A 26 9.06 -45.44 -31.57
CA PRO A 26 8.20 -44.37 -31.99
C PRO A 26 6.78 -44.82 -32.26
N HIS A 27 5.78 -44.05 -31.81
CA HIS A 27 4.44 -44.07 -32.39
C HIS A 27 4.08 -42.67 -32.87
N SER A 28 3.65 -42.70 -34.12
CA SER A 28 3.23 -41.58 -34.95
C SER A 28 1.95 -40.89 -34.50
N GLY A 29 1.91 -39.59 -34.62
CA GLY A 29 0.77 -38.82 -35.10
C GLY A 29 -0.32 -38.47 -34.12
N ALA A 30 -0.32 -37.23 -33.64
CA ALA A 30 -1.54 -36.43 -33.47
C ALA A 30 -1.12 -34.94 -33.32
N THR A 31 -1.59 -34.14 -34.22
CA THR A 31 -1.52 -32.66 -34.15
C THR A 31 -2.37 -32.17 -33.01
N GLY A 32 -1.75 -31.81 -31.92
CA GLY A 32 -2.39 -31.15 -30.79
C GLY A 32 -1.88 -29.71 -30.69
N ALA A 33 -2.77 -28.76 -30.85
CA ALA A 33 -2.51 -27.36 -30.63
C ALA A 33 -1.89 -27.12 -29.26
N GLU A 34 -0.70 -26.54 -29.22
CA GLU A 34 -0.11 -26.02 -27.99
C GLU A 34 -0.97 -24.85 -27.48
N SER A 35 -1.89 -25.15 -26.59
CA SER A 35 -2.47 -24.14 -25.72
C SER A 35 -1.40 -23.74 -24.73
N GLY A 36 -0.76 -22.59 -24.98
CA GLY A 36 0.12 -21.93 -24.02
C GLY A 36 -0.63 -21.71 -22.71
N GLY A 37 -0.42 -22.61 -21.76
CA GLY A 37 -0.92 -22.45 -20.41
C GLY A 37 -0.27 -21.21 -19.78
N GLN A 38 -0.98 -20.07 -19.82
CA GLN A 38 -0.72 -19.02 -18.85
C GLN A 38 -0.88 -19.66 -17.48
N ALA A 39 0.21 -19.72 -16.73
CA ALA A 39 0.16 -20.02 -15.31
C ALA A 39 -0.81 -19.01 -14.69
N GLY A 40 -2.02 -19.45 -14.37
CA GLY A 40 -3.05 -18.64 -13.72
C GLY A 40 -2.52 -18.29 -12.34
N GLY A 41 -1.87 -17.11 -12.24
CA GLY A 41 -1.44 -16.58 -10.97
C GLY A 41 -2.67 -16.42 -10.09
N GLN A 42 -2.71 -17.14 -8.98
CA GLN A 42 -3.77 -17.07 -8.00
C GLN A 42 -3.91 -15.60 -7.58
N ARG A 43 -5.08 -14.99 -7.85
CA ARG A 43 -5.32 -13.59 -7.53
C ARG A 43 -5.27 -13.44 -6.01
N LEU A 44 -4.28 -12.71 -5.52
CA LEU A 44 -4.15 -12.45 -4.09
C LEU A 44 -5.42 -11.75 -3.57
N PRO A 45 -5.93 -12.12 -2.41
CA PRO A 45 -7.19 -11.59 -1.88
C PRO A 45 -7.12 -10.11 -1.49
N LEU A 46 -5.91 -9.56 -1.32
CA LEU A 46 -5.68 -8.15 -0.99
C LEU A 46 -4.88 -7.45 -2.10
N LYS A 47 -5.17 -6.17 -2.31
CA LYS A 47 -4.46 -5.33 -3.28
C LYS A 47 -3.24 -4.70 -2.60
N LEU A 48 -2.09 -5.36 -2.68
CA LEU A 48 -0.83 -4.76 -2.23
C LEU A 48 -0.42 -3.64 -3.20
N GLY A 49 -0.12 -2.47 -2.66
CA GLY A 49 0.19 -1.29 -3.44
C GLY A 49 1.22 -0.37 -2.78
N LEU A 50 1.42 0.80 -3.37
CA LEU A 50 2.37 1.81 -2.90
C LEU A 50 1.69 3.15 -2.69
N ALA A 51 2.03 3.82 -1.60
CA ALA A 51 1.87 5.26 -1.47
C ALA A 51 3.06 5.95 -2.15
N SER A 52 2.80 6.81 -3.14
CA SER A 52 3.88 7.44 -3.91
C SER A 52 4.78 8.33 -3.06
N TYR A 53 4.32 8.75 -1.89
CA TYR A 53 5.11 9.49 -0.91
C TYR A 53 6.40 8.77 -0.50
N SER A 54 6.42 7.45 -0.55
CA SER A 54 7.63 6.63 -0.36
C SER A 54 8.77 7.03 -1.30
N MET A 55 8.44 7.58 -2.47
CA MET A 55 9.37 7.99 -3.53
C MET A 55 9.40 9.51 -3.73
N ARG A 56 9.07 10.29 -2.70
CA ARG A 56 8.87 11.75 -2.75
C ARG A 56 10.07 12.58 -3.23
N GLN A 57 11.26 12.02 -3.23
CA GLN A 57 12.48 12.70 -3.75
C GLN A 57 12.79 12.36 -5.21
N PHE A 58 11.93 11.58 -5.88
CA PHE A 58 12.16 11.11 -7.23
C PHE A 58 11.02 11.56 -8.15
N PRO A 59 11.29 11.79 -9.45
CA PRO A 59 10.26 12.16 -10.41
C PRO A 59 9.28 11.01 -10.65
N LEU A 60 8.08 11.33 -11.15
CA LEU A 60 7.02 10.37 -11.45
C LEU A 60 7.51 9.18 -12.29
N ASP A 61 8.33 9.44 -13.32
CA ASP A 61 8.85 8.37 -14.19
C ASP A 61 9.66 7.33 -13.45
N GLN A 62 10.50 7.78 -12.51
CA GLN A 62 11.26 6.88 -11.65
C GLN A 62 10.36 6.11 -10.70
N ALA A 63 9.34 6.76 -10.13
CA ALA A 63 8.36 6.11 -9.26
C ALA A 63 7.59 5.00 -10.00
N LEU A 64 7.17 5.25 -11.23
CA LEU A 64 6.49 4.27 -12.08
C LEU A 64 7.43 3.11 -12.48
N ALA A 65 8.69 3.40 -12.81
CA ALA A 65 9.70 2.37 -13.10
C ALA A 65 9.93 1.45 -11.90
N TRP A 66 10.02 2.00 -10.70
CA TRP A 66 10.20 1.22 -9.47
C TRP A 66 8.95 0.42 -9.09
N ALA A 67 7.75 0.98 -9.28
CA ALA A 67 6.51 0.21 -9.11
C ALA A 67 6.50 -1.02 -10.03
N LYS A 68 6.90 -0.85 -11.30
CA LYS A 68 7.05 -1.97 -12.25
C LYS A 68 8.09 -2.98 -11.79
N THR A 69 9.27 -2.54 -11.32
CA THR A 69 10.32 -3.42 -10.77
C THR A 69 9.80 -4.26 -9.60
N MET A 70 8.98 -3.66 -8.73
CA MET A 70 8.35 -4.34 -7.61
C MET A 70 7.10 -5.14 -8.00
N GLY A 71 6.67 -5.14 -9.27
CA GLY A 71 5.45 -5.81 -9.71
C GLY A 71 4.18 -5.26 -9.05
N VAL A 72 4.15 -3.95 -8.76
CA VAL A 72 3.01 -3.27 -8.16
C VAL A 72 2.18 -2.59 -9.26
N THR A 73 0.85 -2.77 -9.19
CA THR A 73 -0.10 -2.21 -10.15
C THR A 73 -1.13 -1.27 -9.51
N HIS A 74 -1.07 -1.04 -8.20
CA HIS A 74 -2.00 -0.18 -7.46
C HIS A 74 -1.19 0.88 -6.71
N MET A 75 -1.52 2.16 -6.90
CA MET A 75 -0.82 3.25 -6.23
C MET A 75 -1.77 4.36 -5.79
N THR A 76 -1.43 5.00 -4.68
CA THR A 76 -1.95 6.31 -4.29
C THR A 76 -0.92 7.39 -4.56
N PHE A 77 -1.37 8.60 -4.89
CA PHE A 77 -0.47 9.66 -5.35
C PHE A 77 -0.47 10.87 -4.42
N LYS A 78 0.73 11.34 -4.10
CA LYS A 78 1.00 12.60 -3.42
C LYS A 78 1.20 13.72 -4.45
N ASP A 79 0.98 14.96 -4.03
CA ASP A 79 1.13 16.17 -4.85
C ASP A 79 2.55 16.41 -5.40
N VAL A 80 3.56 15.77 -4.85
CA VAL A 80 4.92 15.74 -5.44
C VAL A 80 4.96 15.07 -6.81
N HIS A 81 4.06 14.14 -7.10
CA HIS A 81 3.98 13.41 -8.36
C HIS A 81 2.83 13.87 -9.28
N ILE A 82 1.77 14.42 -8.68
CA ILE A 82 0.66 15.06 -9.40
C ILE A 82 0.40 16.39 -8.70
N PRO A 83 1.08 17.49 -9.13
CA PRO A 83 0.99 18.77 -8.41
C PRO A 83 -0.42 19.37 -8.42
N ARG A 84 -0.89 19.82 -7.25
CA ARG A 84 -2.22 20.45 -7.11
C ARG A 84 -2.32 21.83 -7.77
N THR A 85 -1.19 22.43 -8.10
CA THR A 85 -1.08 23.72 -8.75
C THR A 85 -1.08 23.63 -10.27
N ASP A 86 -0.98 22.44 -10.83
CA ASP A 86 -0.94 22.24 -12.27
C ASP A 86 -2.29 22.54 -12.92
N PRO A 87 -2.28 23.07 -14.15
CA PRO A 87 -3.51 23.21 -14.94
C PRO A 87 -4.21 21.86 -15.15
N PRO A 88 -5.54 21.86 -15.27
CA PRO A 88 -6.33 20.61 -15.42
C PRO A 88 -5.87 19.70 -16.56
N GLU A 89 -5.40 20.26 -17.67
CA GLU A 89 -4.87 19.52 -18.82
C GLU A 89 -3.57 18.79 -18.49
N THR A 90 -2.67 19.42 -17.74
CA THR A 90 -1.42 18.81 -17.24
C THR A 90 -1.73 17.66 -16.28
N THR A 91 -2.64 17.90 -15.33
CA THR A 91 -3.09 16.85 -14.38
C THR A 91 -3.67 15.64 -15.13
N ARG A 92 -4.51 15.88 -16.15
CA ARG A 92 -5.08 14.78 -16.97
C ARG A 92 -4.00 14.05 -17.80
N ALA A 93 -2.98 14.76 -18.27
CA ALA A 93 -1.86 14.13 -18.99
C ALA A 93 -1.02 13.23 -18.06
N LEU A 94 -0.76 13.67 -16.81
CA LEU A 94 -0.10 12.85 -15.80
C LEU A 94 -0.93 11.60 -15.45
N ARG A 95 -2.24 11.74 -15.29
CA ARG A 95 -3.15 10.61 -15.12
C ARG A 95 -3.03 9.61 -16.28
N ALA A 96 -3.14 10.06 -17.52
CA ALA A 96 -3.02 9.18 -18.70
C ALA A 96 -1.66 8.46 -18.75
N LYS A 97 -0.58 9.14 -18.36
CA LYS A 97 0.76 8.56 -18.26
C LYS A 97 0.84 7.45 -17.22
N ILE A 98 0.24 7.64 -16.05
CA ILE A 98 0.19 6.65 -14.97
C ILE A 98 -0.61 5.42 -15.42
N GLU A 99 -1.78 5.64 -16.02
CA GLU A 99 -2.64 4.56 -16.53
C GLU A 99 -1.95 3.77 -17.66
N ALA A 100 -1.24 4.47 -18.57
CA ALA A 100 -0.44 3.84 -19.64
C ALA A 100 0.74 3.01 -19.11
N ALA A 101 1.27 3.33 -17.93
CA ALA A 101 2.27 2.52 -17.25
C ALA A 101 1.69 1.25 -16.57
N GLY A 102 0.39 1.00 -16.70
CA GLY A 102 -0.30 -0.16 -16.11
C GLY A 102 -0.61 0.01 -14.62
N ILE A 103 -0.60 1.24 -14.11
CA ILE A 103 -0.91 1.54 -12.71
C ILE A 103 -2.39 1.94 -12.58
N THR A 104 -3.10 1.26 -11.68
CA THR A 104 -4.42 1.67 -11.21
C THR A 104 -4.27 2.72 -10.13
N ILE A 105 -4.85 3.90 -10.35
CA ILE A 105 -4.89 4.99 -9.39
C ILE A 105 -5.93 4.65 -8.31
N MET A 106 -5.49 4.46 -7.07
CA MET A 106 -6.35 4.12 -5.94
C MET A 106 -6.86 5.35 -5.20
N GLY A 107 -6.18 6.47 -5.32
CA GLY A 107 -6.53 7.75 -4.70
C GLY A 107 -5.37 8.72 -4.65
N GLY A 108 -5.58 9.86 -3.98
CA GLY A 108 -4.55 10.87 -3.78
C GLY A 108 -4.66 11.63 -2.46
N GLY A 109 -3.53 12.09 -1.97
CA GLY A 109 -3.34 12.81 -0.69
C GLY A 109 -2.10 12.29 0.05
N THR A 110 -1.92 12.56 1.32
CA THR A 110 -2.84 13.21 2.25
C THR A 110 -2.89 14.71 1.97
N ILE A 111 -4.07 15.26 1.93
CA ILE A 111 -4.32 16.69 1.73
C ILE A 111 -4.90 17.27 3.02
N THR A 112 -4.30 18.31 3.58
CA THR A 112 -4.91 19.09 4.65
C THR A 112 -5.99 19.98 4.06
N ILE A 113 -7.24 19.80 4.50
CA ILE A 113 -8.40 20.56 4.01
C ILE A 113 -8.92 21.48 5.12
N PRO A 114 -8.76 22.80 4.98
CA PRO A 114 -9.30 23.77 5.93
C PRO A 114 -10.82 23.90 5.78
N ASN A 115 -11.48 24.53 6.77
CA ASN A 115 -12.89 24.87 6.67
C ASN A 115 -13.10 26.10 5.75
N ASP A 116 -12.87 25.92 4.47
CA ASP A 116 -13.03 26.92 3.41
C ASP A 116 -13.71 26.25 2.19
N PRO A 117 -14.97 26.59 1.89
CA PRO A 117 -15.71 25.98 0.78
C PRO A 117 -15.02 26.12 -0.58
N ALA A 118 -14.30 27.24 -0.83
CA ALA A 118 -13.61 27.44 -2.09
C ALA A 118 -12.37 26.54 -2.22
N GLN A 119 -11.61 26.36 -1.13
CA GLN A 119 -10.49 25.43 -1.09
C GLN A 119 -10.97 23.97 -1.20
N ILE A 120 -12.02 23.62 -0.47
CA ILE A 120 -12.63 22.26 -0.56
C ILE A 120 -12.99 21.96 -2.02
N LYS A 121 -13.68 22.88 -2.70
CA LYS A 121 -14.05 22.69 -4.11
C LYS A 121 -12.83 22.47 -5.01
N LYS A 122 -11.75 23.25 -4.80
CA LYS A 122 -10.50 23.08 -5.57
C LYS A 122 -9.90 21.69 -5.42
N GLU A 123 -9.93 21.13 -4.21
CA GLU A 123 -9.40 19.77 -3.98
C GLU A 123 -10.24 18.70 -4.68
N PHE A 124 -11.56 18.89 -4.76
CA PHE A 124 -12.41 17.98 -5.54
C PHE A 124 -12.25 18.15 -7.05
N ASP A 125 -12.08 19.39 -7.55
CA ASP A 125 -11.76 19.64 -8.96
C ASP A 125 -10.42 18.98 -9.34
N TYR A 126 -9.40 19.14 -8.50
CA TYR A 126 -8.10 18.47 -8.67
C TYR A 126 -8.24 16.95 -8.68
N ALA A 127 -8.91 16.38 -7.69
CA ALA A 127 -9.12 14.93 -7.59
C ALA A 127 -9.84 14.37 -8.83
N LYS A 128 -10.85 15.09 -9.33
CA LYS A 128 -11.57 14.72 -10.57
C LYS A 128 -10.64 14.70 -11.79
N ASN A 129 -9.80 15.73 -11.95
CA ASN A 129 -8.85 15.80 -13.07
C ASN A 129 -7.75 14.73 -12.96
N ALA A 130 -7.27 14.46 -11.75
CA ALA A 130 -6.28 13.42 -11.47
C ALA A 130 -6.86 11.99 -11.55
N GLY A 131 -8.19 11.85 -11.64
CA GLY A 131 -8.86 10.56 -11.69
C GLY A 131 -8.84 9.82 -10.35
N PHE A 132 -8.79 10.54 -9.24
CA PHE A 132 -8.82 9.94 -7.91
C PHE A 132 -10.22 9.47 -7.54
N PRO A 133 -10.44 8.17 -7.33
CA PRO A 133 -11.69 7.66 -6.79
C PRO A 133 -11.83 7.92 -5.27
N LEU A 134 -10.72 8.31 -4.62
CA LEU A 134 -10.61 8.52 -3.19
C LEU A 134 -9.62 9.64 -2.88
N ILE A 135 -10.04 10.59 -2.02
CA ILE A 135 -9.16 11.64 -1.46
C ILE A 135 -8.77 11.23 -0.04
N PHE A 136 -7.47 11.14 0.24
CA PHE A 136 -6.97 11.04 1.61
C PHE A 136 -6.80 12.42 2.19
N THR A 137 -7.28 12.63 3.41
CA THR A 137 -7.31 13.99 3.96
C THR A 137 -7.06 13.99 5.47
N ASP A 138 -6.48 15.08 5.94
CA ASP A 138 -6.48 15.53 7.33
C ASP A 138 -7.31 16.81 7.39
N PRO A 139 -8.65 16.70 7.46
CA PRO A 139 -9.53 17.86 7.36
C PRO A 139 -9.68 18.57 8.71
N ASP A 140 -9.99 19.86 8.65
CA ASP A 140 -10.62 20.54 9.80
C ASP A 140 -11.96 19.84 10.10
N PRO A 141 -12.25 19.44 11.35
CA PRO A 141 -13.54 18.83 11.69
C PRO A 141 -14.76 19.68 11.28
N ALA A 142 -14.64 21.00 11.31
CA ALA A 142 -15.70 21.91 10.88
C ALA A 142 -15.94 21.91 9.37
N ALA A 143 -15.01 21.37 8.57
CA ALA A 143 -15.16 21.25 7.11
C ALA A 143 -16.01 20.04 6.69
N LEU A 144 -16.29 19.08 7.58
CA LEU A 144 -16.87 17.78 7.23
C LEU A 144 -18.23 17.88 6.55
N ASP A 145 -19.07 18.85 6.88
CA ASP A 145 -20.39 19.01 6.24
C ASP A 145 -20.23 19.45 4.77
N THR A 146 -19.32 20.39 4.50
CA THR A 146 -19.03 20.82 3.14
C THR A 146 -18.34 19.72 2.34
N ILE A 147 -17.40 19.00 2.96
CA ILE A 147 -16.73 17.84 2.34
C ILE A 147 -17.76 16.77 1.97
N GLU A 148 -18.71 16.47 2.84
CA GLU A 148 -19.78 15.50 2.55
C GLU A 148 -20.62 15.92 1.35
N GLN A 149 -21.01 17.21 1.26
CA GLN A 149 -21.73 17.74 0.11
C GLN A 149 -20.93 17.61 -1.20
N MET A 150 -19.62 17.95 -1.16
CA MET A 150 -18.76 17.81 -2.32
C MET A 150 -18.55 16.33 -2.71
N ALA A 151 -18.35 15.44 -1.74
CA ALA A 151 -18.23 14.01 -1.98
C ALA A 151 -19.46 13.46 -2.74
N LYS A 152 -20.66 13.90 -2.36
CA LYS A 152 -21.91 13.56 -3.08
C LYS A 152 -21.96 14.15 -4.48
N THR A 153 -21.58 15.43 -4.63
CA THR A 153 -21.63 16.15 -5.91
C THR A 153 -20.68 15.58 -6.95
N TYR A 154 -19.46 15.23 -6.53
CA TYR A 154 -18.42 14.72 -7.42
C TYR A 154 -18.41 13.20 -7.56
N ASP A 155 -19.16 12.50 -6.71
CA ASP A 155 -19.14 11.04 -6.54
C ASP A 155 -17.73 10.50 -6.25
N ILE A 156 -16.99 11.22 -5.39
CA ILE A 156 -15.64 10.88 -4.96
C ILE A 156 -15.68 10.54 -3.47
N ARG A 157 -15.04 9.43 -3.08
CA ARG A 157 -14.91 9.07 -1.67
C ARG A 157 -13.84 9.93 -1.00
N VAL A 158 -13.99 10.10 0.32
CA VAL A 158 -13.04 10.82 1.17
C VAL A 158 -12.70 9.94 2.36
N ALA A 159 -11.42 9.77 2.62
CA ALA A 159 -10.91 9.00 3.75
C ALA A 159 -10.07 9.89 4.68
N ILE A 160 -10.50 10.02 5.93
CA ILE A 160 -9.72 10.70 6.95
C ILE A 160 -8.53 9.81 7.33
N HIS A 161 -7.34 10.38 7.25
CA HIS A 161 -6.09 9.71 7.61
C HIS A 161 -5.69 10.06 9.05
N ASN A 162 -5.42 9.06 9.87
CA ASN A 162 -4.95 9.29 11.24
C ASN A 162 -3.42 9.47 11.27
N HIS A 163 -2.94 10.45 12.05
CA HIS A 163 -1.54 10.85 12.09
C HIS A 163 -0.81 10.59 13.42
N GLY A 164 -1.45 9.85 14.35
CA GLY A 164 -0.81 9.50 15.61
C GLY A 164 -0.90 10.61 16.68
N PRO A 165 -0.14 10.50 17.77
CA PRO A 165 -0.28 11.36 18.95
C PRO A 165 -0.09 12.86 18.69
N GLU A 166 0.62 13.23 17.62
CA GLU A 166 0.89 14.61 17.25
C GLU A 166 -0.31 15.29 16.57
N SER A 167 -1.23 14.51 16.02
CA SER A 167 -2.43 15.07 15.39
C SER A 167 -3.41 15.57 16.43
N LYS A 168 -3.81 16.84 16.29
CA LYS A 168 -4.82 17.46 17.16
C LYS A 168 -6.21 16.85 16.94
N ASN A 169 -6.55 16.57 15.68
CA ASN A 169 -7.92 16.21 15.31
C ASN A 169 -8.10 14.70 15.12
N TRP A 170 -7.12 14.06 14.49
CA TRP A 170 -7.23 12.67 14.04
C TRP A 170 -6.05 11.80 14.51
N PRO A 171 -5.81 11.70 15.83
CA PRO A 171 -4.71 10.88 16.34
C PRO A 171 -4.94 9.38 16.11
N ARG A 172 -6.19 8.90 16.24
CA ARG A 172 -6.55 7.48 16.15
C ARG A 172 -7.61 7.22 15.06
N PRO A 173 -7.68 6.00 14.52
CA PRO A 173 -8.76 5.61 13.62
C PRO A 173 -10.15 5.81 14.23
N GLN A 174 -10.31 5.56 15.55
CA GLN A 174 -11.57 5.70 16.25
C GLN A 174 -12.10 7.14 16.26
N ASP A 175 -11.20 8.13 16.33
CA ASP A 175 -11.58 9.54 16.31
C ASP A 175 -12.18 9.91 14.94
N ALA A 176 -11.54 9.49 13.85
CA ALA A 176 -12.05 9.64 12.50
C ALA A 176 -13.35 8.83 12.28
N TYR A 177 -13.41 7.60 12.79
CA TYR A 177 -14.60 6.75 12.69
C TYR A 177 -15.82 7.37 13.36
N ALA A 178 -15.66 7.89 14.58
CA ALA A 178 -16.73 8.58 15.31
C ALA A 178 -17.29 9.75 14.50
N ALA A 179 -16.44 10.48 13.78
CA ALA A 179 -16.83 11.63 12.97
C ALA A 179 -17.57 11.25 11.68
N VAL A 180 -17.31 10.07 11.10
CA VAL A 180 -17.88 9.68 9.80
C VAL A 180 -18.93 8.58 9.83
N LYS A 181 -19.05 7.81 10.91
CA LYS A 181 -19.92 6.62 10.97
C LYS A 181 -21.38 6.88 10.68
N SER A 182 -21.90 8.05 11.02
CA SER A 182 -23.29 8.47 10.78
C SER A 182 -23.49 9.32 9.51
N ARG A 183 -22.40 9.65 8.79
CA ARG A 183 -22.41 10.46 7.57
C ARG A 183 -22.62 9.61 6.32
N ASP A 184 -22.70 10.26 5.16
CA ASP A 184 -22.76 9.58 3.86
C ASP A 184 -21.66 8.54 3.72
N LYS A 185 -21.97 7.43 3.05
CA LYS A 185 -21.03 6.30 2.85
C LYS A 185 -19.82 6.65 1.98
N ARG A 186 -19.74 7.83 1.39
CA ARG A 186 -18.54 8.30 0.71
C ARG A 186 -17.45 8.75 1.67
N LEU A 187 -17.78 9.03 2.93
CA LEU A 187 -16.83 9.40 3.98
C LEU A 187 -16.40 8.16 4.78
N GLY A 188 -15.10 7.97 4.91
CA GLY A 188 -14.50 6.84 5.61
C GLY A 188 -13.09 7.17 6.12
N LEU A 189 -12.27 6.14 6.23
CA LEU A 189 -10.93 6.20 6.82
C LEU A 189 -9.87 5.64 5.88
N CYS A 190 -8.69 6.24 5.94
CA CYS A 190 -7.42 5.65 5.59
C CYS A 190 -6.67 5.38 6.90
N ILE A 191 -6.56 4.12 7.32
CA ILE A 191 -5.86 3.79 8.56
C ILE A 191 -4.36 3.68 8.29
N ASP A 192 -3.59 4.56 8.91
CA ASP A 192 -2.14 4.39 9.02
C ASP A 192 -1.82 3.53 10.24
N ILE A 193 -1.32 2.33 10.00
CA ILE A 193 -1.09 1.35 11.07
C ILE A 193 0.07 1.71 12.00
N GLY A 194 1.08 2.40 11.50
CA GLY A 194 2.20 2.86 12.32
C GLY A 194 1.78 4.00 13.25
N HIS A 195 1.07 4.99 12.70
CA HIS A 195 0.50 6.06 13.50
C HIS A 195 -0.53 5.54 14.52
N THR A 196 -1.34 4.55 14.15
CA THR A 196 -2.28 3.88 15.05
C THR A 196 -1.55 3.24 16.22
N LEU A 197 -0.50 2.45 15.94
CA LEU A 197 0.29 1.76 16.97
C LEU A 197 0.90 2.74 17.97
N ARG A 198 1.37 3.90 17.50
CA ARG A 198 1.98 4.95 18.34
C ARG A 198 1.02 5.56 19.36
N THR A 199 -0.29 5.48 19.15
CA THR A 199 -1.31 5.91 20.11
C THR A 199 -1.62 4.86 21.18
N GLY A 200 -0.96 3.69 21.14
CA GLY A 200 -1.28 2.55 21.99
C GLY A 200 -2.47 1.72 21.48
N THR A 201 -3.03 2.09 20.31
CA THR A 201 -4.13 1.34 19.69
C THR A 201 -3.57 0.16 18.90
N ASP A 202 -4.19 -1.01 19.04
CA ASP A 202 -3.88 -2.17 18.20
C ASP A 202 -4.45 -1.96 16.77
N PRO A 203 -3.60 -1.93 15.73
CA PRO A 203 -4.05 -1.74 14.35
C PRO A 203 -5.01 -2.83 13.86
N VAL A 204 -4.84 -4.07 14.32
CA VAL A 204 -5.71 -5.21 13.95
C VAL A 204 -7.11 -5.00 14.49
N ALA A 205 -7.21 -4.63 15.77
CA ALA A 205 -8.49 -4.32 16.42
C ALA A 205 -9.17 -3.11 15.76
N ALA A 206 -8.41 -2.05 15.43
CA ALA A 206 -8.92 -0.85 14.77
C ALA A 206 -9.52 -1.17 13.39
N CYS A 207 -8.89 -2.03 12.59
CA CYS A 207 -9.43 -2.46 11.30
C CYS A 207 -10.77 -3.21 11.44
N ARG A 208 -10.92 -4.07 12.46
CA ARG A 208 -12.19 -4.76 12.75
C ARG A 208 -13.29 -3.79 13.17
N GLU A 209 -12.96 -2.86 14.06
CA GLU A 209 -13.89 -1.86 14.59
C GLU A 209 -14.42 -0.94 13.49
N CYS A 210 -13.53 -0.46 12.61
CA CYS A 210 -13.84 0.54 11.58
C CYS A 210 -14.18 -0.07 10.21
N ARG A 211 -14.40 -1.39 10.11
CA ARG A 211 -14.46 -2.16 8.86
C ARG A 211 -15.42 -1.61 7.80
N ASP A 212 -16.57 -1.07 8.23
CA ASP A 212 -17.61 -0.54 7.31
C ASP A 212 -17.26 0.83 6.70
N ARG A 213 -16.19 1.45 7.19
CA ARG A 213 -15.68 2.76 6.75
C ARG A 213 -14.19 2.73 6.38
N LEU A 214 -13.54 1.57 6.41
CA LEU A 214 -12.13 1.42 6.04
C LEU A 214 -11.99 1.36 4.52
N TYR A 215 -11.49 2.43 3.90
CA TYR A 215 -11.40 2.57 2.45
C TYR A 215 -9.99 2.44 1.91
N ASP A 216 -8.99 2.77 2.72
CA ASP A 216 -7.58 2.61 2.38
C ASP A 216 -6.72 2.37 3.62
N MET A 217 -5.48 1.99 3.41
CA MET A 217 -4.53 1.72 4.48
C MET A 217 -3.13 2.15 4.07
N HIS A 218 -2.46 2.89 4.95
CA HIS A 218 -1.02 3.11 4.86
C HIS A 218 -0.29 2.13 5.77
N VAL A 219 0.63 1.39 5.18
CA VAL A 219 1.44 0.37 5.84
C VAL A 219 2.85 0.86 6.06
N LYS A 220 3.28 0.81 7.29
CA LYS A 220 4.67 0.98 7.75
C LYS A 220 4.91 0.08 8.94
N ASP A 221 6.16 -0.14 9.34
CA ASP A 221 6.49 -0.93 10.53
C ASP A 221 7.43 -0.14 11.43
N LEU A 222 7.38 -0.40 12.73
CA LEU A 222 8.13 0.30 13.76
C LEU A 222 8.89 -0.71 14.62
N ALA A 223 10.16 -0.42 14.94
CA ALA A 223 10.93 -1.21 15.88
C ALA A 223 10.48 -0.96 17.34
N VAL A 224 10.01 0.25 17.63
CA VAL A 224 9.50 0.67 18.96
C VAL A 224 8.12 1.31 18.78
N LYS A 225 7.12 0.77 19.48
CA LYS A 225 5.70 1.14 19.31
C LYS A 225 5.40 2.64 19.40
N THR A 226 6.11 3.36 20.26
CA THR A 226 5.84 4.78 20.56
C THR A 226 6.79 5.75 19.89
N ASP A 227 7.83 5.26 19.20
CA ASP A 227 8.85 6.11 18.61
C ASP A 227 8.61 6.30 17.11
N VAL A 228 8.31 7.53 16.70
CA VAL A 228 8.10 7.90 15.29
C VAL A 228 9.36 7.69 14.43
N ASN A 229 10.55 7.78 15.04
CA ASN A 229 11.82 7.63 14.34
C ASN A 229 12.30 6.17 14.26
N SER A 230 11.54 5.24 14.82
CA SER A 230 11.88 3.81 14.83
C SER A 230 11.34 3.03 13.63
N GLN A 231 10.93 3.72 12.55
CA GLN A 231 10.43 3.04 11.35
C GLN A 231 11.50 2.11 10.77
N VAL A 232 11.08 0.91 10.42
CA VAL A 232 11.91 -0.14 9.81
C VAL A 232 11.21 -0.72 8.57
N ALA A 233 11.94 -1.50 7.76
CA ALA A 233 11.30 -2.24 6.68
C ALA A 233 10.21 -3.18 7.25
N VAL A 234 9.11 -3.32 6.52
CA VAL A 234 7.97 -4.14 6.95
C VAL A 234 8.42 -5.57 7.21
N GLY A 235 8.06 -6.08 8.39
CA GLY A 235 8.47 -7.39 8.89
C GLY A 235 9.71 -7.39 9.78
N ARG A 236 10.35 -6.24 9.96
CA ARG A 236 11.45 -6.08 10.93
C ARG A 236 11.02 -5.42 12.24
N GLY A 237 9.80 -4.98 12.32
CA GLY A 237 9.26 -4.29 13.49
C GLY A 237 8.35 -5.16 14.34
N VAL A 238 7.41 -4.49 15.01
CA VAL A 238 6.57 -5.10 16.05
C VAL A 238 5.10 -5.26 15.64
N ILE A 239 4.72 -4.89 14.41
CA ILE A 239 3.34 -5.01 13.94
C ILE A 239 3.04 -6.46 13.52
N ASP A 240 1.91 -7.01 13.97
CA ASP A 240 1.44 -8.35 13.58
C ASP A 240 0.82 -8.35 12.18
N PHE A 241 1.66 -8.43 11.14
CA PHE A 241 1.21 -8.49 9.75
C PHE A 241 0.39 -9.75 9.43
N PRO A 242 0.73 -10.96 9.92
CA PRO A 242 -0.13 -12.12 9.74
C PRO A 242 -1.54 -11.92 10.30
N GLY A 243 -1.67 -11.39 11.50
CA GLY A 243 -2.97 -11.07 12.12
C GLY A 243 -3.72 -9.97 11.39
N LEU A 244 -3.01 -8.92 10.94
CA LEU A 244 -3.57 -7.84 10.15
C LEU A 244 -4.15 -8.36 8.82
N PHE A 245 -3.38 -9.13 8.05
CA PHE A 245 -3.82 -9.60 6.74
C PHE A 245 -4.98 -10.61 6.83
N ARG A 246 -4.95 -11.53 7.80
CA ARG A 246 -6.13 -12.38 8.09
C ARG A 246 -7.36 -11.54 8.38
N THR A 247 -7.22 -10.52 9.23
CA THR A 247 -8.32 -9.62 9.57
C THR A 247 -8.87 -8.89 8.35
N LEU A 248 -8.00 -8.36 7.49
CA LEU A 248 -8.44 -7.68 6.27
C LEU A 248 -9.19 -8.62 5.31
N ILE A 249 -8.75 -9.88 5.21
CA ILE A 249 -9.45 -10.92 4.43
C ILE A 249 -10.80 -11.23 5.05
N ASP A 250 -10.84 -11.47 6.37
CA ASP A 250 -12.06 -11.82 7.11
C ASP A 250 -13.15 -10.75 7.02
N ILE A 251 -12.76 -9.47 7.05
CA ILE A 251 -13.72 -8.35 6.93
C ILE A 251 -14.07 -8.01 5.46
N GLY A 252 -13.51 -8.73 4.49
CA GLY A 252 -13.74 -8.51 3.06
C GLY A 252 -13.21 -7.17 2.56
N TYR A 253 -12.05 -6.74 3.05
CA TYR A 253 -11.45 -5.44 2.69
C TYR A 253 -11.18 -5.32 1.19
N GLN A 254 -11.61 -4.21 0.58
CA GLN A 254 -11.53 -3.98 -0.86
C GLN A 254 -10.59 -2.83 -1.27
N GLY A 255 -10.07 -2.08 -0.31
CA GLY A 255 -9.13 -0.99 -0.55
C GLY A 255 -7.72 -1.48 -0.90
N GLN A 256 -6.78 -0.56 -0.93
CA GLN A 256 -5.36 -0.83 -1.09
C GLN A 256 -4.71 -1.08 0.28
N VAL A 257 -3.77 -2.02 0.32
CA VAL A 257 -2.78 -2.16 1.40
C VAL A 257 -1.52 -1.49 0.90
N GLY A 258 -1.41 -0.17 1.10
CA GLY A 258 -0.41 0.69 0.49
C GLY A 258 0.83 0.84 1.36
N LEU A 259 1.98 0.33 0.90
CA LEU A 259 3.25 0.58 1.58
C LEU A 259 3.58 2.08 1.54
N GLU A 260 3.72 2.70 2.71
CA GLU A 260 4.24 4.05 2.88
C GLU A 260 5.60 3.99 3.60
N TYR A 261 6.66 3.88 2.79
CA TYR A 261 8.03 3.73 3.26
C TYR A 261 8.70 5.11 3.37
N GLU A 262 8.95 5.56 4.59
CA GLU A 262 9.45 6.92 4.83
C GLU A 262 10.94 6.96 5.22
N ILE A 263 11.56 5.79 5.35
CA ILE A 263 12.97 5.62 5.72
C ILE A 263 13.87 5.89 4.51
N ASN A 264 15.06 6.45 4.77
CA ASN A 264 16.09 6.68 3.76
C ASN A 264 15.53 7.26 2.43
N PRO A 265 14.95 8.46 2.45
CA PRO A 265 14.23 9.00 1.29
C PRO A 265 15.12 9.23 0.06
N LYS A 266 16.46 9.21 0.22
CA LYS A 266 17.42 9.32 -0.90
C LYS A 266 17.69 7.99 -1.59
N ASP A 267 17.44 6.86 -0.94
CA ASP A 267 17.56 5.51 -1.49
C ASP A 267 16.52 4.57 -0.85
N PRO A 268 15.22 4.76 -1.12
CA PRO A 268 14.17 3.97 -0.49
C PRO A 268 13.98 2.59 -1.12
N LEU A 269 14.44 2.38 -2.37
CA LEU A 269 14.09 1.22 -3.18
C LEU A 269 14.47 -0.13 -2.54
N PRO A 270 15.67 -0.32 -1.94
CA PRO A 270 16.02 -1.60 -1.33
C PRO A 270 15.04 -2.00 -0.20
N GLY A 271 14.72 -1.07 0.70
CA GLY A 271 13.78 -1.33 1.80
C GLY A 271 12.32 -1.48 1.34
N MET A 272 11.93 -0.80 0.27
CA MET A 272 10.61 -1.00 -0.35
C MET A 272 10.49 -2.39 -0.97
N ILE A 273 11.52 -2.87 -1.69
CA ILE A 273 11.56 -4.23 -2.26
C ILE A 273 11.45 -5.28 -1.14
N GLU A 274 12.25 -5.13 -0.07
CA GLU A 274 12.21 -6.01 1.09
C GLU A 274 10.81 -6.03 1.73
N SER A 275 10.24 -4.86 2.00
CA SER A 275 8.90 -4.72 2.58
C SER A 275 7.83 -5.39 1.71
N MET A 276 7.84 -5.14 0.41
CA MET A 276 6.88 -5.75 -0.53
C MET A 276 7.04 -7.26 -0.63
N ALA A 277 8.28 -7.78 -0.61
CA ALA A 277 8.54 -9.21 -0.63
C ALA A 277 8.00 -9.89 0.64
N TYR A 278 8.25 -9.31 1.81
CA TYR A 278 7.71 -9.79 3.08
C TYR A 278 6.16 -9.80 3.07
N MET A 279 5.53 -8.68 2.68
CA MET A 279 4.07 -8.56 2.62
C MET A 279 3.46 -9.62 1.69
N ARG A 280 4.07 -9.90 0.54
CA ARG A 280 3.62 -10.96 -0.37
C ARG A 280 3.76 -12.36 0.25
N GLY A 281 4.88 -12.62 0.93
CA GLY A 281 5.11 -13.89 1.61
C GLY A 281 4.07 -14.14 2.70
N VAL A 282 3.80 -13.14 3.55
CA VAL A 282 2.76 -13.21 4.57
C VAL A 282 1.39 -13.43 3.95
N LEU A 283 1.04 -12.64 2.92
CA LEU A 283 -0.27 -12.75 2.27
C LEU A 283 -0.47 -14.13 1.65
N ALA A 284 0.54 -14.68 0.99
CA ALA A 284 0.48 -16.04 0.44
C ALA A 284 0.26 -17.11 1.53
N ALA A 285 0.89 -16.92 2.70
CA ALA A 285 0.77 -17.86 3.82
C ALA A 285 -0.58 -17.78 4.55
N VAL A 286 -1.28 -16.63 4.52
CA VAL A 286 -2.56 -16.47 5.24
C VAL A 286 -3.79 -16.58 4.33
N ALA A 287 -3.59 -16.61 3.01
CA ALA A 287 -4.66 -16.74 2.02
C ALA A 287 -5.05 -18.21 1.74
N THR A 288 -4.37 -19.15 2.39
CA THR A 288 -4.66 -20.59 2.32
C THR A 288 -5.66 -20.97 3.39
#